data_534ce3782db041f244452d9d90797992
#
_entry.id   534ce3782db041f244452d9d90797992
#
_cell.length_a   1.000
_cell.length_b   1.000
_cell.length_c   1.000
_cell.angle_alpha   90.00
_cell.angle_beta   90.00
_cell.angle_gamma   90.00
#
_symmetry.space_group_name_H-M   'P 1'
#
loop_
_entity.id
_entity.type
_entity.pdbx_description
1 polymer ?
#
loop_
_entity_poly.entity_id
_entity_poly.type
_entity_poly.pdbx_seq_one_letter_code
_entity_poly.pdbx_strand_id
1 'polypeptide(L)'
;NCRLDVAEAAPEDICYTWIDAREWNLQVQEDLEGENRLLAIDGTLRVDYRLYEEQQRDMLQDLYALDRRLLPKQRQVPMETLLLKNATRCKVNDVLSLERGQKDVLQMCSCCGQIQIDHCSVEDGGILVEGAVQVLILYFTREDQTPLDAVEGVLPFSQRVDVPGIQKGYRYELTANMELMSAMMKDNSTFEVQAVAD
;
A
#
# COMPACT_ATOMS: atom_id res chain seq x y z
N ASN A 1 -18.76 -3.32 6.91
CA ASN A 1 -18.75 -3.80 5.53
C ASN A 1 -19.42 -2.75 4.65
N CYS A 2 -18.65 -2.15 3.75
CA CYS A 2 -19.17 -1.27 2.71
C CYS A 2 -19.28 -2.09 1.42
N ARG A 3 -20.44 -2.00 0.73
CA ARG A 3 -20.67 -2.63 -0.57
C ARG A 3 -20.93 -1.53 -1.59
N LEU A 4 -20.20 -1.58 -2.68
CA LEU A 4 -20.40 -0.73 -3.85
C LEU A 4 -20.98 -1.60 -4.97
N ASP A 5 -22.15 -1.21 -5.45
CA ASP A 5 -22.75 -1.87 -6.63
C ASP A 5 -22.31 -1.08 -7.87
N VAL A 6 -21.56 -1.72 -8.75
CA VAL A 6 -21.10 -1.16 -10.01
C VAL A 6 -21.95 -1.78 -11.13
N ALA A 7 -22.69 -0.95 -11.86
CA ALA A 7 -23.46 -1.41 -13.00
C ALA A 7 -22.51 -1.95 -14.08
N GLU A 8 -22.89 -3.06 -14.72
CA GLU A 8 -22.15 -3.72 -15.81
C GLU A 8 -20.84 -4.43 -15.42
N ALA A 9 -20.49 -4.54 -14.12
CA ALA A 9 -19.33 -5.30 -13.69
C ALA A 9 -19.59 -6.81 -13.78
N ALA A 10 -18.66 -7.54 -14.40
CA ALA A 10 -18.66 -8.98 -14.49
C ALA A 10 -17.65 -9.62 -13.50
N PRO A 11 -17.84 -10.88 -13.07
CA PRO A 11 -16.93 -11.54 -12.14
C PRO A 11 -15.49 -11.72 -12.66
N GLU A 12 -15.33 -11.76 -13.99
CA GLU A 12 -14.04 -11.88 -14.70
C GLU A 12 -13.30 -10.55 -14.85
N ASP A 13 -13.95 -9.42 -14.57
CA ASP A 13 -13.32 -8.12 -14.70
C ASP A 13 -12.23 -7.88 -13.66
N ILE A 14 -11.18 -7.20 -14.09
CA ILE A 14 -10.06 -6.84 -13.20
C ILE A 14 -10.40 -5.53 -12.51
N CYS A 15 -10.60 -5.58 -11.20
CA CYS A 15 -10.88 -4.40 -10.39
C CYS A 15 -9.65 -3.96 -9.58
N TYR A 16 -9.35 -2.68 -9.64
CA TYR A 16 -8.39 -2.00 -8.75
C TYR A 16 -9.17 -1.11 -7.81
N THR A 17 -8.81 -1.15 -6.54
CA THR A 17 -9.49 -0.36 -5.51
C THR A 17 -8.46 0.34 -4.64
N TRP A 18 -8.63 1.63 -4.41
CA TRP A 18 -7.86 2.44 -3.49
C TRP A 18 -8.78 2.98 -2.41
N ILE A 19 -8.34 2.90 -1.17
CA ILE A 19 -9.09 3.41 -0.02
C ILE A 19 -8.20 4.42 0.69
N ASP A 20 -8.72 5.63 0.86
CA ASP A 20 -8.05 6.72 1.52
C ASP A 20 -8.94 7.26 2.65
N ALA A 21 -8.37 7.37 3.83
CA ALA A 21 -9.06 7.92 5.00
C ALA A 21 -8.85 9.43 5.03
N ARG A 22 -9.92 10.20 4.90
CA ARG A 22 -9.83 11.65 4.71
C ARG A 22 -9.98 12.44 5.99
N GLU A 23 -11.00 12.18 6.74
CA GLU A 23 -11.35 12.98 7.89
C GLU A 23 -11.63 12.06 9.07
N TRP A 24 -11.02 12.38 10.20
CA TRP A 24 -11.26 11.67 11.45
C TRP A 24 -11.70 12.67 12.51
N ASN A 25 -12.79 12.37 13.16
CA ASN A 25 -13.26 13.08 14.34
C ASN A 25 -13.31 12.09 15.52
N LEU A 26 -12.63 12.46 16.58
CA LEU A 26 -12.53 11.68 17.81
C LEU A 26 -13.17 12.48 18.94
N GLN A 27 -14.17 11.91 19.58
CA GLN A 27 -14.88 12.54 20.70
C GLN A 27 -14.93 11.60 21.89
N VAL A 28 -14.49 12.10 23.02
CA VAL A 28 -14.69 11.41 24.29
C VAL A 28 -16.12 11.67 24.76
N GLN A 29 -16.83 10.61 25.11
CA GLN A 29 -18.22 10.64 25.56
C GLN A 29 -18.36 10.00 26.95
N GLU A 30 -19.36 10.44 27.67
CA GLU A 30 -19.72 9.83 28.93
C GLU A 30 -20.41 8.49 28.72
N ASP A 31 -20.10 7.53 29.58
CA ASP A 31 -20.79 6.24 29.63
C ASP A 31 -22.10 6.36 30.43
N LEU A 32 -22.79 5.24 30.65
CA LEU A 32 -24.05 5.19 31.38
C LEU A 32 -23.93 5.59 32.89
N GLU A 33 -22.68 5.63 33.38
CA GLU A 33 -22.35 6.01 34.76
C GLU A 33 -21.91 7.47 34.86
N GLY A 34 -21.87 8.20 33.73
CA GLY A 34 -21.45 9.60 33.65
C GLY A 34 -19.94 9.80 33.66
N GLU A 35 -19.16 8.75 33.38
CA GLU A 35 -17.72 8.83 33.29
C GLU A 35 -17.24 8.85 31.82
N ASN A 36 -16.21 9.65 31.54
CA ASN A 36 -15.61 9.80 30.21
C ASN A 36 -14.81 8.55 29.81
N ARG A 37 -15.50 7.48 29.46
CA ARG A 37 -14.90 6.17 29.10
C ARG A 37 -15.22 5.70 27.67
N LEU A 38 -16.09 6.40 26.95
CA LEU A 38 -16.43 6.07 25.58
C LEU A 38 -15.65 6.94 24.61
N LEU A 39 -15.19 6.34 23.53
CA LEU A 39 -14.57 7.04 22.42
C LEU A 39 -15.44 6.85 21.17
N ALA A 40 -16.08 7.92 20.75
CA ALA A 40 -16.77 7.95 19.46
C ALA A 40 -15.78 8.34 18.35
N ILE A 41 -15.76 7.54 17.30
CA ILE A 41 -14.87 7.73 16.15
C ILE A 41 -15.73 7.86 14.90
N ASP A 42 -15.67 9.02 14.26
CA ASP A 42 -16.29 9.28 12.96
C ASP A 42 -15.20 9.48 11.92
N GLY A 43 -15.37 8.90 10.75
CA GLY A 43 -14.39 9.02 9.68
C GLY A 43 -15.02 8.98 8.29
N THR A 44 -14.45 9.72 7.35
CA THR A 44 -14.81 9.68 5.95
C THR A 44 -13.77 8.88 5.18
N LEU A 45 -14.22 7.83 4.49
CA LEU A 45 -13.40 7.01 3.61
C LEU A 45 -13.71 7.38 2.15
N ARG A 46 -12.67 7.67 1.39
CA ARG A 46 -12.76 7.77 -0.06
C ARG A 46 -12.36 6.44 -0.68
N VAL A 47 -13.22 5.91 -1.53
CA VAL A 47 -12.95 4.70 -2.30
C VAL A 47 -12.88 5.06 -3.77
N ASP A 48 -11.72 4.93 -4.38
CA ASP A 48 -11.52 5.05 -5.82
C ASP A 48 -11.36 3.65 -6.40
N TYR A 49 -11.98 3.39 -7.55
CA TYR A 49 -11.84 2.10 -8.23
C TYR A 49 -11.68 2.28 -9.75
N ARG A 50 -11.00 1.32 -10.37
CA ARG A 50 -10.93 1.18 -11.83
C ARG A 50 -11.28 -0.25 -12.20
N LEU A 51 -12.15 -0.38 -13.17
CA LEU A 51 -12.60 -1.66 -13.71
C LEU A 51 -12.06 -1.82 -15.12
N TYR A 52 -11.49 -2.98 -15.42
CA TYR A 52 -11.01 -3.34 -16.73
C TYR A 52 -11.74 -4.58 -17.21
N GLU A 53 -12.40 -4.46 -18.36
CA GLU A 53 -13.04 -5.55 -19.09
C GLU A 53 -12.13 -5.98 -20.25
N GLU A 54 -11.92 -7.27 -20.43
CA GLU A 54 -11.19 -7.79 -21.59
C GLU A 54 -12.18 -7.94 -22.76
N GLN A 55 -11.90 -7.25 -23.88
CA GLN A 55 -12.71 -7.31 -25.07
C GLN A 55 -11.88 -7.76 -26.25
N GLN A 56 -12.38 -8.75 -26.98
CA GLN A 56 -11.83 -9.17 -28.25
C GLN A 56 -12.55 -8.45 -29.39
N ARG A 57 -11.78 -7.77 -30.27
CA ARG A 57 -12.31 -7.06 -31.44
C ARG A 57 -11.52 -7.38 -32.69
N ASP A 58 -12.28 -7.71 -33.75
CA ASP A 58 -11.70 -7.87 -35.06
C ASP A 58 -11.43 -6.51 -35.68
N MET A 59 -10.22 -6.31 -36.20
CA MET A 59 -9.80 -5.09 -36.86
C MET A 59 -9.41 -5.36 -38.31
N LEU A 60 -9.94 -4.56 -39.24
CA LEU A 60 -9.56 -4.64 -40.64
C LEU A 60 -8.13 -4.07 -40.82
N GLN A 61 -7.19 -4.92 -41.19
CA GLN A 61 -5.77 -4.53 -41.42
C GLN A 61 -5.49 -4.21 -42.87
N ASP A 62 -6.15 -4.91 -43.79
CA ASP A 62 -5.91 -4.73 -45.24
C ASP A 62 -7.21 -4.95 -46.02
N LEU A 63 -7.28 -4.36 -47.21
CA LEU A 63 -8.42 -4.43 -48.10
C LEU A 63 -7.95 -4.48 -49.55
N TYR A 64 -8.45 -5.47 -50.32
CA TYR A 64 -8.20 -5.55 -51.73
C TYR A 64 -9.49 -5.80 -52.51
N ALA A 65 -9.49 -5.41 -53.81
CA ALA A 65 -10.56 -5.75 -54.76
C ALA A 65 -9.94 -6.22 -56.09
N LEU A 66 -10.62 -7.16 -56.71
CA LEU A 66 -10.17 -7.76 -57.97
C LEU A 66 -10.45 -6.88 -59.21
N ASP A 67 -11.50 -6.06 -59.13
CA ASP A 67 -12.07 -5.30 -60.22
C ASP A 67 -11.68 -3.82 -60.25
N ARG A 68 -11.09 -3.34 -59.17
CA ARG A 68 -10.70 -1.93 -59.02
C ARG A 68 -9.52 -1.73 -58.08
N ARG A 69 -8.80 -0.64 -58.28
CA ARG A 69 -7.77 -0.20 -57.33
C ARG A 69 -8.41 0.50 -56.15
N LEU A 70 -8.17 -0.02 -54.94
CA LEU A 70 -8.56 0.62 -53.68
C LEU A 70 -7.38 1.48 -53.17
N LEU A 71 -7.70 2.61 -52.60
CA LEU A 71 -6.76 3.50 -51.90
C LEU A 71 -7.18 3.59 -50.44
N PRO A 72 -6.80 2.64 -49.59
CA PRO A 72 -7.20 2.63 -48.20
C PRO A 72 -6.53 3.81 -47.46
N LYS A 73 -7.31 4.46 -46.59
CA LYS A 73 -6.78 5.45 -45.68
C LYS A 73 -6.57 4.76 -44.33
N GLN A 74 -5.31 4.63 -43.95
CA GLN A 74 -4.94 4.03 -42.67
C GLN A 74 -4.81 5.13 -41.62
N ARG A 75 -5.26 4.80 -40.40
CA ARG A 75 -5.07 5.62 -39.23
C ARG A 75 -4.48 4.77 -38.10
N GLN A 76 -3.38 5.22 -37.52
CA GLN A 76 -2.84 4.62 -36.31
C GLN A 76 -3.60 5.17 -35.10
N VAL A 77 -4.09 4.27 -34.26
CA VAL A 77 -4.74 4.61 -33.00
C VAL A 77 -3.89 4.00 -31.90
N PRO A 78 -3.26 4.82 -31.06
CA PRO A 78 -2.55 4.29 -29.90
C PRO A 78 -3.59 3.71 -28.91
N MET A 79 -3.32 2.51 -28.43
CA MET A 79 -4.14 1.84 -27.43
C MET A 79 -3.23 1.38 -26.29
N GLU A 80 -3.69 1.53 -25.07
CA GLU A 80 -3.06 0.99 -23.87
C GLU A 80 -3.82 -0.28 -23.47
N THR A 81 -3.06 -1.32 -23.15
CA THR A 81 -3.61 -2.57 -22.63
C THR A 81 -2.94 -2.90 -21.32
N LEU A 82 -3.69 -3.53 -20.41
CA LEU A 82 -3.14 -4.04 -19.17
C LEU A 82 -2.27 -5.26 -19.49
N LEU A 83 -0.97 -5.16 -19.18
CA LEU A 83 -0.04 -6.27 -19.37
C LEU A 83 -0.22 -7.32 -18.27
N LEU A 84 -0.20 -6.89 -17.02
CA LEU A 84 -0.26 -7.78 -15.87
C LEU A 84 -0.69 -6.99 -14.63
N LYS A 85 -1.43 -7.67 -13.76
CA LYS A 85 -1.60 -7.30 -12.34
C LYS A 85 -0.91 -8.35 -11.49
N ASN A 86 0.00 -7.94 -10.64
CA ASN A 86 0.67 -8.83 -9.70
C ASN A 86 0.74 -8.18 -8.32
N ALA A 87 0.87 -9.01 -7.29
CA ALA A 87 1.10 -8.58 -5.92
C ALA A 87 2.21 -9.44 -5.31
N THR A 88 3.01 -8.85 -4.45
CA THR A 88 4.07 -9.55 -3.75
C THR A 88 4.15 -9.06 -2.31
N ARG A 89 4.50 -9.97 -1.40
CA ARG A 89 4.70 -9.64 0.01
C ARG A 89 6.15 -9.30 0.29
N CYS A 90 6.37 -8.15 0.87
CA CYS A 90 7.64 -7.73 1.42
C CYS A 90 7.63 -7.93 2.94
N LYS A 91 8.64 -8.64 3.46
CA LYS A 91 8.83 -8.84 4.90
C LYS A 91 10.11 -8.17 5.33
N VAL A 92 10.00 -7.28 6.30
CA VAL A 92 11.14 -6.55 6.88
C VAL A 92 11.20 -6.87 8.36
N ASN A 93 12.35 -7.38 8.80
CA ASN A 93 12.61 -7.64 10.21
C ASN A 93 13.91 -6.94 10.60
N ASP A 94 13.88 -6.18 11.69
CA ASP A 94 15.06 -5.50 12.19
C ASP A 94 14.97 -5.29 13.70
N VAL A 95 16.07 -4.84 14.30
CA VAL A 95 16.17 -4.53 15.71
C VAL A 95 16.33 -3.03 15.89
N LEU A 96 15.37 -2.40 16.55
CA LEU A 96 15.40 -1.01 16.89
C LEU A 96 15.89 -0.83 18.32
N SER A 97 16.97 -0.06 18.50
CA SER A 97 17.53 0.23 19.81
C SER A 97 17.25 1.66 20.21
N LEU A 98 17.01 1.88 21.50
CA LEU A 98 16.89 3.23 22.06
C LEU A 98 18.18 4.03 21.85
N GLU A 99 18.05 5.31 21.57
CA GLU A 99 19.17 6.23 21.51
C GLU A 99 19.73 6.54 22.89
N ARG A 100 20.98 7.04 22.92
CA ARG A 100 21.62 7.46 24.18
C ARG A 100 20.84 8.61 24.81
N GLY A 101 20.36 8.38 26.04
CA GLY A 101 19.60 9.38 26.80
C GLY A 101 18.09 9.14 26.78
N GLN A 102 17.59 8.22 25.97
CA GLN A 102 16.22 7.71 26.10
C GLN A 102 16.09 6.82 27.34
N LYS A 103 14.90 6.77 27.88
CA LYS A 103 14.59 6.08 29.13
C LYS A 103 14.28 4.63 28.90
N ASP A 104 14.69 3.77 29.84
CA ASP A 104 14.43 2.35 29.80
C ASP A 104 12.94 2.04 29.65
N VAL A 105 12.66 1.09 28.80
CA VAL A 105 11.30 0.57 28.57
C VAL A 105 10.82 -0.22 29.76
N LEU A 106 9.66 0.15 30.26
CA LEU A 106 8.92 -0.67 31.23
C LEU A 106 7.96 -1.62 30.51
N GLN A 107 7.19 -1.08 29.58
CA GLN A 107 6.20 -1.82 28.80
C GLN A 107 5.92 -1.11 27.48
N MET A 108 5.85 -1.85 26.39
CA MET A 108 5.39 -1.33 25.11
C MET A 108 3.88 -1.11 25.12
N CYS A 109 3.43 0.04 24.61
CA CYS A 109 2.02 0.39 24.48
C CYS A 109 1.49 0.11 23.09
N SER A 110 2.20 0.59 22.06
CA SER A 110 1.75 0.54 20.67
C SER A 110 2.94 0.53 19.72
N CYS A 111 2.75 -0.08 18.58
CA CYS A 111 3.67 -0.02 17.44
C CYS A 111 2.85 0.31 16.20
N CYS A 112 3.26 1.33 15.48
CA CYS A 112 2.70 1.67 14.17
C CYS A 112 3.81 1.93 13.16
N GLY A 113 3.49 1.79 11.88
CA GLY A 113 4.45 2.01 10.83
C GLY A 113 3.79 2.45 9.54
N GLN A 114 4.57 3.13 8.71
CA GLN A 114 4.19 3.55 7.39
C GLN A 114 5.26 3.13 6.39
N ILE A 115 4.82 2.53 5.29
CA ILE A 115 5.72 2.18 4.20
C ILE A 115 5.87 3.37 3.25
N GLN A 116 7.11 3.65 2.86
CA GLN A 116 7.46 4.66 1.88
C GLN A 116 8.29 4.01 0.77
N ILE A 117 7.90 4.25 -0.47
CA ILE A 117 8.66 3.83 -1.65
C ILE A 117 9.51 5.02 -2.09
N ASP A 118 10.82 4.81 -2.17
CA ASP A 118 11.77 5.84 -2.55
C ASP A 118 12.18 5.74 -4.02
N HIS A 119 12.37 4.51 -4.51
CA HIS A 119 12.82 4.27 -5.88
C HIS A 119 12.22 3.00 -6.47
N CYS A 120 11.93 3.07 -7.78
CA CYS A 120 11.51 1.92 -8.56
C CYS A 120 12.30 1.87 -9.86
N SER A 121 12.83 0.71 -10.21
CA SER A 121 13.52 0.48 -11.46
C SER A 121 13.00 -0.75 -12.19
N VAL A 122 12.78 -0.61 -13.50
CA VAL A 122 12.43 -1.73 -14.38
C VAL A 122 13.67 -2.51 -14.69
N GLU A 123 13.71 -3.77 -14.30
CA GLU A 123 14.74 -4.74 -14.59
C GLU A 123 14.22 -5.82 -15.54
N ASP A 124 15.09 -6.75 -15.95
CA ASP A 124 14.68 -7.85 -16.84
C ASP A 124 13.65 -8.76 -16.12
N GLY A 125 12.41 -8.74 -16.63
CA GLY A 125 11.30 -9.55 -16.13
C GLY A 125 10.68 -9.08 -14.80
N GLY A 126 10.99 -7.84 -14.32
CA GLY A 126 10.42 -7.36 -13.07
C GLY A 126 10.66 -5.89 -12.77
N ILE A 127 10.19 -5.49 -11.60
CA ILE A 127 10.41 -4.16 -11.03
C ILE A 127 11.12 -4.33 -9.69
N LEU A 128 12.27 -3.70 -9.53
CA LEU A 128 12.92 -3.55 -8.24
C LEU A 128 12.34 -2.34 -7.54
N VAL A 129 11.84 -2.55 -6.33
CA VAL A 129 11.24 -1.53 -5.47
C VAL A 129 12.11 -1.36 -4.24
N GLU A 130 12.57 -0.15 -4.00
CA GLU A 130 13.40 0.21 -2.86
C GLU A 130 12.70 1.28 -2.05
N GLY A 131 12.80 1.18 -0.74
CA GLY A 131 12.14 2.10 0.17
C GLY A 131 12.44 1.79 1.62
N ALA A 132 11.62 2.35 2.49
CA ALA A 132 11.76 2.15 3.92
C ALA A 132 10.40 2.04 4.63
N VAL A 133 10.38 1.32 5.73
CA VAL A 133 9.28 1.34 6.70
C VAL A 133 9.67 2.29 7.83
N GLN A 134 8.92 3.37 7.97
CA GLN A 134 9.02 4.26 9.13
C GLN A 134 8.25 3.63 10.28
N VAL A 135 8.86 3.52 11.44
CA VAL A 135 8.33 2.86 12.63
C VAL A 135 8.25 3.83 13.77
N LEU A 136 7.14 3.81 14.47
CA LEU A 136 6.95 4.53 15.74
C LEU A 136 6.49 3.53 16.80
N ILE A 137 7.25 3.42 17.88
CA ILE A 137 6.91 2.61 19.04
C ILE A 137 6.69 3.52 20.23
N LEU A 138 5.51 3.42 20.81
CA LEU A 138 5.13 4.11 22.03
C LEU A 138 5.27 3.15 23.21
N TYR A 139 5.92 3.60 24.31
CA TYR A 139 6.18 2.77 25.45
C TYR A 139 6.11 3.53 26.78
N PHE A 140 5.81 2.80 27.85
CA PHE A 140 5.92 3.30 29.20
C PHE A 140 7.35 3.21 29.70
N THR A 141 7.77 4.25 30.42
CA THR A 141 9.06 4.32 31.12
C THR A 141 8.86 4.00 32.62
N ARG A 142 9.95 3.85 33.35
CA ARG A 142 9.91 3.66 34.80
C ARG A 142 9.89 4.98 35.58
N GLU A 143 9.86 6.10 34.91
CA GLU A 143 9.91 7.41 35.54
C GLU A 143 8.51 7.99 35.75
N ASP A 144 8.20 8.39 36.98
CA ASP A 144 6.88 8.92 37.37
C ASP A 144 6.54 10.26 36.69
N GLN A 145 7.55 11.07 36.36
CA GLN A 145 7.33 12.42 35.77
C GLN A 145 7.06 12.40 34.26
N THR A 146 7.53 11.39 33.55
CA THR A 146 7.31 11.21 32.12
C THR A 146 7.07 9.73 31.82
N PRO A 147 5.86 9.25 32.16
CA PRO A 147 5.57 7.82 32.11
C PRO A 147 5.49 7.28 30.67
N LEU A 148 5.35 8.16 29.67
CA LEU A 148 5.20 7.79 28.27
C LEU A 148 6.33 8.42 27.44
N ASP A 149 6.93 7.61 26.58
CA ASP A 149 7.98 8.04 25.64
C ASP A 149 7.80 7.27 24.32
N ALA A 150 8.52 7.68 23.28
CA ALA A 150 8.46 7.09 21.96
C ALA A 150 9.84 6.92 21.34
N VAL A 151 9.98 5.88 20.52
CA VAL A 151 11.16 5.68 19.67
C VAL A 151 10.72 5.54 18.22
N GLU A 152 11.46 6.23 17.36
CA GLU A 152 11.28 6.18 15.91
C GLU A 152 12.42 5.39 15.28
N GLY A 153 12.12 4.73 14.17
CA GLY A 153 13.10 3.99 13.41
C GLY A 153 12.74 3.93 11.93
N VAL A 154 13.76 3.60 11.13
CA VAL A 154 13.62 3.45 9.69
C VAL A 154 14.22 2.13 9.29
N LEU A 155 13.39 1.24 8.72
CA LEU A 155 13.77 -0.08 8.26
C LEU A 155 13.82 -0.08 6.73
N PRO A 156 15.01 -0.07 6.11
CA PRO A 156 15.12 -0.11 4.65
C PRO A 156 14.71 -1.47 4.11
N PHE A 157 14.13 -1.47 2.91
CA PHE A 157 13.83 -2.68 2.18
C PHE A 157 14.16 -2.55 0.69
N SER A 158 14.40 -3.70 0.08
CA SER A 158 14.52 -3.84 -1.37
C SER A 158 13.78 -5.12 -1.77
N GLN A 159 12.75 -4.96 -2.61
CA GLN A 159 11.88 -6.04 -3.01
C GLN A 159 11.74 -6.07 -4.54
N ARG A 160 11.92 -7.23 -5.14
CA ARG A 160 11.64 -7.46 -6.54
C ARG A 160 10.20 -7.95 -6.71
N VAL A 161 9.48 -7.32 -7.63
CA VAL A 161 8.15 -7.74 -8.10
C VAL A 161 8.31 -8.34 -9.49
N ASP A 162 7.98 -9.62 -9.64
CA ASP A 162 8.08 -10.29 -10.94
C ASP A 162 6.95 -9.83 -11.87
N VAL A 163 7.33 -9.31 -13.04
CA VAL A 163 6.42 -8.83 -14.07
C VAL A 163 6.92 -9.33 -15.43
N PRO A 164 6.58 -10.57 -15.80
CA PRO A 164 7.02 -11.15 -17.07
C PRO A 164 6.59 -10.29 -18.26
N GLY A 165 7.55 -10.00 -19.16
CA GLY A 165 7.32 -9.22 -20.36
C GLY A 165 7.35 -7.70 -20.18
N ILE A 166 7.61 -7.18 -18.97
CA ILE A 166 7.82 -5.75 -18.80
C ILE A 166 9.07 -5.25 -19.54
N GLN A 167 8.98 -4.08 -20.13
CA GLN A 167 10.08 -3.42 -20.83
C GLN A 167 10.27 -2.00 -20.32
N LYS A 168 11.48 -1.48 -20.48
CA LYS A 168 11.77 -0.08 -20.17
C LYS A 168 10.86 0.84 -20.98
N GLY A 169 10.20 1.76 -20.28
CA GLY A 169 9.24 2.68 -20.89
C GLY A 169 7.78 2.26 -20.78
N TYR A 170 7.50 1.05 -20.27
CA TYR A 170 6.12 0.70 -19.91
C TYR A 170 5.66 1.50 -18.71
N ARG A 171 4.39 1.87 -18.75
CA ARG A 171 3.73 2.54 -17.63
C ARG A 171 3.29 1.51 -16.61
N TYR A 172 3.56 1.78 -15.35
CA TYR A 172 3.09 0.97 -14.23
C TYR A 172 2.58 1.86 -13.09
N GLU A 173 1.69 1.32 -12.31
CA GLU A 173 1.24 1.90 -11.05
C GLU A 173 1.61 0.89 -9.94
N LEU A 174 2.24 1.38 -8.89
CA LEU A 174 2.62 0.59 -7.74
C LEU A 174 1.99 1.19 -6.50
N THR A 175 1.40 0.32 -5.69
CA THR A 175 0.87 0.67 -4.38
C THR A 175 1.48 -0.27 -3.36
N ALA A 176 1.74 0.23 -2.17
CA ALA A 176 2.19 -0.58 -1.06
C ALA A 176 1.31 -0.30 0.16
N ASN A 177 0.79 -1.38 0.75
CA ASN A 177 -0.04 -1.31 1.93
C ASN A 177 0.60 -2.08 3.07
N MET A 178 0.57 -1.52 4.28
CA MET A 178 1.02 -2.22 5.47
C MET A 178 -0.02 -3.25 5.88
N GLU A 179 0.32 -4.55 5.77
CA GLU A 179 -0.55 -5.66 6.17
C GLU A 179 -0.40 -5.94 7.67
N LEU A 180 0.83 -5.93 8.16
CA LEU A 180 1.15 -6.21 9.56
C LEU A 180 2.30 -5.32 10.02
N MET A 181 2.14 -4.77 11.22
CA MET A 181 3.21 -4.11 11.95
C MET A 181 3.20 -4.61 13.39
N SER A 182 4.32 -5.14 13.84
CA SER A 182 4.47 -5.61 15.21
C SER A 182 5.87 -5.34 15.74
N ALA A 183 5.96 -5.13 17.04
CA ALA A 183 7.21 -5.04 17.75
C ALA A 183 7.14 -5.88 19.03
N MET A 184 8.26 -6.45 19.41
CA MET A 184 8.43 -7.15 20.69
C MET A 184 9.63 -6.58 21.43
N MET A 185 9.45 -6.32 22.72
CA MET A 185 10.54 -5.92 23.59
C MET A 185 11.49 -7.09 23.79
N LYS A 186 12.75 -6.93 23.38
CA LYS A 186 13.81 -7.93 23.56
C LYS A 186 14.52 -7.74 24.90
N ASP A 187 14.75 -6.50 25.27
CA ASP A 187 15.29 -6.06 26.56
C ASP A 187 14.79 -4.64 26.87
N ASN A 188 15.30 -4.00 27.93
CA ASN A 188 14.86 -2.67 28.38
C ASN A 188 15.20 -1.53 27.39
N SER A 189 15.96 -1.80 26.35
CA SER A 189 16.48 -0.81 25.40
C SER A 189 16.34 -1.20 23.94
N THR A 190 15.82 -2.40 23.65
CA THR A 190 15.73 -2.91 22.29
C THR A 190 14.39 -3.54 21.96
N PHE A 191 13.93 -3.28 20.72
CA PHE A 191 12.72 -3.86 20.16
C PHE A 191 13.07 -4.67 18.92
N GLU A 192 12.56 -5.86 18.80
CA GLU A 192 12.53 -6.63 17.56
C GLU A 192 11.25 -6.21 16.80
N VAL A 193 11.43 -5.68 15.60
CA VAL A 193 10.35 -5.13 14.77
C VAL A 193 10.13 -6.00 13.56
N GLN A 194 8.89 -6.29 13.26
CA GLN A 194 8.45 -7.01 12.08
C GLN A 194 7.40 -6.21 11.33
N ALA A 195 7.66 -5.98 10.04
CA ALA A 195 6.72 -5.37 9.12
C ALA A 195 6.44 -6.31 7.95
N VAL A 196 5.18 -6.38 7.52
CA VAL A 196 4.74 -7.08 6.31
C VAL A 196 3.91 -6.11 5.49
N ALA A 197 4.29 -5.94 4.24
CA ALA A 197 3.57 -5.11 3.27
C ALA A 197 3.26 -5.92 2.01
N ASP A 198 2.18 -5.58 1.33
CA ASP A 198 1.74 -6.10 0.03
C ASP A 198 1.64 -4.99 -1.03
#